data_f91290ed289290ee039c5b0f93c030c3
#
_entry.id   f91290ed289290ee039c5b0f93c030c3
#
_cell.length_a   1.000
_cell.length_b   1.000
_cell.length_c   1.000
_cell.angle_alpha   90.00
_cell.angle_beta   90.00
_cell.angle_gamma   90.00
#
_symmetry.space_group_name_H-M   'P 1'
#
loop_
_entity.id
_entity.type
_entity.pdbx_description
1 polymer ?
#
loop_
_entity_poly.entity_id
_entity_poly.type
_entity_poly.pdbx_seq_one_letter_code
_entity_poly.pdbx_strand_id
1 'polypeptide(L)'
;YNIESKSKSVYFLDSIEFNPQWILDLGVRWDDYSTEQTMTYGARNAAVIAATPTAQAGDKVTINNDKDFINYQAGITFKPVENGSIYASYATSANPVGVDGGDGSEGITAAINNLKPEEVRTMELGTKWDVLNDKLNLTAAIFRTEKTNTRATGDDGTTSNIGETRVDGIELGVNGNITDKWAVSAG
;
A
#
# COMPACT_ATOMS: atom_id res chain seq x y z
N TYR A 1 -11.54 -24.96 0.85
CA TYR A 1 -10.27 -24.50 1.46
C TYR A 1 -10.57 -23.51 2.57
N ASN A 2 -9.63 -23.29 3.46
CA ASN A 2 -9.71 -22.33 4.55
C ASN A 2 -8.44 -21.46 4.52
N ILE A 3 -8.59 -20.14 4.65
CA ILE A 3 -7.48 -19.20 4.77
C ILE A 3 -7.65 -18.46 6.09
N GLU A 4 -6.59 -18.42 6.87
CA GLU A 4 -6.50 -17.65 8.11
C GLU A 4 -5.30 -16.71 8.02
N SER A 5 -5.56 -15.41 8.15
CA SER A 5 -4.52 -14.38 8.15
C SER A 5 -4.46 -13.70 9.51
N LYS A 6 -3.25 -13.49 10.02
CA LYS A 6 -2.98 -12.80 11.27
C LYS A 6 -1.99 -11.67 11.01
N SER A 7 -2.23 -10.51 11.58
CA SER A 7 -1.31 -9.39 11.54
C SER A 7 -1.10 -8.83 12.94
N LYS A 8 0.15 -8.52 13.25
CA LYS A 8 0.54 -7.78 14.45
C LYS A 8 1.37 -6.59 14.00
N SER A 9 1.12 -5.44 14.58
CA SER A 9 1.85 -4.24 14.19
C SER A 9 2.17 -3.36 15.39
N VAL A 10 3.31 -2.68 15.29
CA VAL A 10 3.70 -1.61 16.19
C VAL A 10 4.09 -0.41 15.34
N TYR A 11 3.64 0.76 15.72
CA TYR A 11 3.95 1.98 14.99
C TYR A 11 4.31 3.13 15.94
N PHE A 12 5.10 4.06 15.42
CA PHE A 12 5.42 5.32 16.04
C PHE A 12 5.15 6.44 15.04
N LEU A 13 4.49 7.49 15.49
CA LEU A 13 4.22 8.71 14.72
C LEU A 13 4.63 9.91 15.56
N ASP A 14 5.28 10.86 14.93
CA ASP A 14 5.69 12.12 15.57
C ASP A 14 5.49 13.29 14.61
N SER A 15 5.06 14.43 15.15
CA SER A 15 4.90 15.68 14.43
C SER A 15 5.62 16.79 15.20
N ILE A 16 6.67 17.32 14.60
CA ILE A 16 7.59 18.28 15.21
C ILE A 16 7.36 19.65 14.58
N GLU A 17 6.85 20.58 15.35
CA GLU A 17 6.76 21.98 14.97
C GLU A 17 8.05 22.72 15.39
N PHE A 18 8.94 22.99 14.44
CA PHE A 18 10.17 23.75 14.73
C PHE A 18 9.87 25.23 15.01
N ASN A 19 8.88 25.77 14.33
CA ASN A 19 8.32 27.10 14.49
C ASN A 19 6.96 27.17 13.75
N PRO A 20 6.21 28.29 13.79
CA PRO A 20 4.90 28.39 13.14
C PRO A 20 4.89 28.11 11.63
N GLN A 21 6.05 28.16 10.99
CA GLN A 21 6.18 27.99 9.54
C GLN A 21 6.64 26.57 9.14
N TRP A 22 7.32 25.81 10.01
CA TRP A 22 7.95 24.56 9.64
C TRP A 22 7.48 23.41 10.52
N ILE A 23 6.91 22.39 9.88
CA ILE A 23 6.44 21.16 10.53
C ILE A 23 7.11 19.97 9.84
N LEU A 24 7.61 19.04 10.63
CA LEU A 24 8.15 17.76 10.18
C LEU A 24 7.30 16.63 10.76
N ASP A 25 6.74 15.81 9.90
CA ASP A 25 5.99 14.62 10.26
C ASP A 25 6.83 13.37 9.97
N LEU A 26 6.92 12.48 10.94
CA LEU A 26 7.67 11.23 10.83
C LEU A 26 6.80 10.06 11.27
N GLY A 27 6.95 8.94 10.58
CA GLY A 27 6.25 7.72 10.95
C GLY A 27 7.06 6.48 10.58
N VAL A 28 7.01 5.50 11.46
CA VAL A 28 7.53 4.15 11.22
C VAL A 28 6.55 3.13 11.73
N ARG A 29 6.37 2.05 10.99
CA ARG A 29 5.50 0.93 11.34
C ARG A 29 6.21 -0.37 11.01
N TRP A 30 6.27 -1.26 11.97
CA TRP A 30 6.64 -2.65 11.78
C TRP A 30 5.39 -3.53 11.79
N ASP A 31 5.33 -4.44 10.84
CA ASP A 31 4.25 -5.41 10.70
C ASP A 31 4.83 -6.82 10.67
N ASP A 32 4.24 -7.73 11.43
CA ASP A 32 4.41 -9.18 11.38
C ASP A 32 3.12 -9.77 10.82
N TYR A 33 3.20 -10.36 9.65
CA TYR A 33 2.07 -10.89 8.89
C TYR A 33 2.25 -12.39 8.65
N SER A 34 1.21 -13.14 8.98
CA SER A 34 1.18 -14.60 8.84
C SER A 34 -0.12 -14.99 8.15
N THR A 35 0.00 -15.82 7.14
CA THR A 35 -1.16 -16.42 6.46
C THR A 35 -1.00 -17.94 6.38
N GLU A 36 -2.02 -18.65 6.82
CA GLU A 36 -2.14 -20.08 6.70
C GLU A 36 -3.28 -20.43 5.74
N GLN A 37 -2.98 -21.24 4.73
CA GLN A 37 -4.00 -21.78 3.84
C GLN A 37 -4.03 -23.30 3.95
N THR A 38 -5.18 -23.83 4.35
CA THR A 38 -5.46 -25.27 4.36
C THR A 38 -6.41 -25.62 3.23
N MET A 39 -6.00 -26.55 2.38
CA MET A 39 -6.83 -27.08 1.29
C MET A 39 -6.91 -28.61 1.34
N THR A 40 -8.06 -29.13 0.92
CA THR A 40 -8.21 -30.58 0.73
C THR A 40 -7.83 -30.89 -0.71
N TYR A 41 -6.98 -31.87 -0.88
CA TYR A 41 -6.48 -32.29 -2.17
C TYR A 41 -7.61 -33.02 -2.95
N GLY A 42 -8.16 -32.37 -3.97
CA GLY A 42 -9.31 -32.92 -4.73
C GLY A 42 -8.94 -33.57 -6.05
N ALA A 43 -8.19 -32.90 -6.88
CA ALA A 43 -7.71 -33.37 -8.17
C ALA A 43 -6.32 -32.83 -8.44
N ARG A 44 -5.53 -33.57 -9.21
CA ARG A 44 -4.12 -33.22 -9.49
C ARG A 44 -3.95 -31.82 -10.04
N ASN A 45 -3.68 -30.86 -9.18
CA ASN A 45 -3.18 -29.56 -9.58
C ASN A 45 -1.65 -29.60 -9.53
N ALA A 46 -1.00 -29.30 -10.64
CA ALA A 46 0.46 -29.38 -10.80
C ALA A 46 1.22 -28.56 -9.72
N ALA A 47 0.68 -27.42 -9.32
CA ALA A 47 1.29 -26.56 -8.30
C ALA A 47 1.26 -27.22 -6.90
N VAL A 48 0.21 -27.95 -6.56
CA VAL A 48 0.10 -28.67 -5.29
C VAL A 48 0.97 -29.92 -5.29
N ILE A 49 1.10 -30.60 -6.42
CA ILE A 49 2.00 -31.76 -6.58
C ILE A 49 3.45 -31.35 -6.37
N ALA A 50 3.85 -30.19 -6.91
CA ALA A 50 5.21 -29.67 -6.74
C ALA A 50 5.52 -29.32 -5.26
N ALA A 51 4.51 -28.86 -4.49
CA ALA A 51 4.66 -28.52 -3.08
C ALA A 51 4.66 -29.73 -2.15
N THR A 52 3.91 -30.77 -2.50
CA THR A 52 3.71 -31.97 -1.67
C THR A 52 3.65 -33.22 -2.56
N PRO A 53 4.83 -33.69 -3.07
CA PRO A 53 4.89 -34.78 -4.04
C PRO A 53 4.25 -36.08 -3.55
N THR A 54 4.08 -36.24 -2.23
CA THR A 54 3.53 -37.43 -1.57
C THR A 54 2.03 -37.34 -1.25
N ALA A 55 1.39 -36.16 -1.47
CA ALA A 55 -0.02 -36.00 -1.15
C ALA A 55 -0.94 -36.81 -2.08
N GLN A 56 -1.95 -37.40 -1.52
CA GLN A 56 -2.97 -38.18 -2.22
C GLN A 56 -4.33 -37.48 -2.18
N ALA A 57 -5.25 -37.85 -3.05
CA ALA A 57 -6.59 -37.30 -3.06
C ALA A 57 -7.29 -37.52 -1.69
N GLY A 58 -7.80 -36.45 -1.12
CA GLY A 58 -8.40 -36.42 0.22
C GLY A 58 -7.50 -35.94 1.34
N ASP A 59 -6.19 -35.85 1.12
CA ASP A 59 -5.25 -35.30 2.10
C ASP A 59 -5.47 -33.79 2.31
N LYS A 60 -5.22 -33.32 3.53
CA LYS A 60 -5.18 -31.91 3.85
C LYS A 60 -3.74 -31.39 3.70
N VAL A 61 -3.57 -30.35 2.92
CA VAL A 61 -2.30 -29.67 2.72
C VAL A 61 -2.42 -28.27 3.31
N THR A 62 -1.47 -27.92 4.17
CA THR A 62 -1.37 -26.59 4.77
C THR A 62 -0.12 -25.89 4.26
N ILE A 63 -0.28 -24.66 3.80
CA ILE A 63 0.79 -23.80 3.35
C ILE A 63 0.78 -22.54 4.22
N ASN A 64 1.95 -22.16 4.75
CA ASN A 64 2.11 -20.98 5.58
C ASN A 64 2.99 -19.97 4.88
N ASN A 65 2.66 -18.70 5.02
CA ASN A 65 3.49 -17.57 4.61
C ASN A 65 3.63 -16.61 5.78
N ASP A 66 4.85 -16.46 6.28
CA ASP A 66 5.17 -15.55 7.38
C ASP A 66 6.16 -14.51 6.85
N LYS A 67 5.85 -13.24 7.00
CA LYS A 67 6.68 -12.10 6.58
C LYS A 67 6.60 -10.97 7.59
N ASP A 68 7.73 -10.35 7.84
CA ASP A 68 7.80 -9.08 8.53
C ASP A 68 8.33 -8.00 7.58
N PHE A 69 7.88 -6.78 7.79
CA PHE A 69 8.32 -5.63 7.00
C PHE A 69 8.15 -4.33 7.77
N ILE A 70 8.94 -3.33 7.36
CA ILE A 70 8.88 -1.99 7.93
C ILE A 70 8.43 -1.02 6.86
N ASN A 71 7.42 -0.22 7.20
CA ASN A 71 6.98 0.93 6.44
C ASN A 71 7.35 2.21 7.17
N TYR A 72 7.67 3.25 6.43
CA TYR A 72 8.00 4.54 7.00
C TYR A 72 7.45 5.67 6.13
N GLN A 73 7.24 6.80 6.79
CA GLN A 73 6.84 8.03 6.14
C GLN A 73 7.60 9.21 6.72
N ALA A 74 7.85 10.19 5.88
CA ALA A 74 8.38 11.48 6.27
C ALA A 74 7.70 12.58 5.45
N GLY A 75 7.33 13.67 6.09
CA GLY A 75 6.73 14.83 5.46
C GLY A 75 7.30 16.11 6.03
N ILE A 76 7.56 17.10 5.20
CA ILE A 76 7.92 18.43 5.63
C ILE A 76 6.92 19.44 5.06
N THR A 77 6.40 20.28 5.93
CA THR A 77 5.44 21.34 5.55
C THR A 77 6.04 22.70 5.86
N PHE A 78 6.01 23.58 4.87
CA PHE A 78 6.35 24.98 5.02
C PHE A 78 5.10 25.85 4.86
N LYS A 79 4.82 26.68 5.84
CA LYS A 79 3.71 27.66 5.86
C LYS A 79 4.28 29.07 5.67
N PRO A 80 4.36 29.57 4.43
CA PRO A 80 4.86 30.93 4.18
C PRO A 80 3.94 32.00 4.77
N VAL A 81 2.63 31.69 4.86
CA VAL A 81 1.56 32.50 5.44
C VAL A 81 0.55 31.58 6.14
N GLU A 82 -0.31 32.14 6.99
CA GLU A 82 -1.27 31.36 7.79
C GLU A 82 -2.25 30.53 6.93
N ASN A 83 -2.66 31.10 5.80
CA ASN A 83 -3.63 30.49 4.88
C ASN A 83 -3.01 29.73 3.72
N GLY A 84 -1.69 29.43 3.75
CA GLY A 84 -1.02 28.72 2.67
C GLY A 84 0.08 27.80 3.15
N SER A 85 0.21 26.62 2.51
CA SER A 85 1.26 25.66 2.80
C SER A 85 1.81 25.02 1.54
N ILE A 86 3.08 24.68 1.58
CA ILE A 86 3.80 23.88 0.60
C ILE A 86 4.36 22.69 1.36
N TYR A 87 4.21 21.49 0.82
CA TYR A 87 4.69 20.28 1.49
C TYR A 87 5.38 19.34 0.52
N ALA A 88 6.30 18.56 1.05
CA ALA A 88 6.88 17.40 0.38
C ALA A 88 6.72 16.19 1.29
N SER A 89 6.37 15.05 0.72
CA SER A 89 6.21 13.80 1.47
C SER A 89 6.82 12.62 0.75
N TYR A 90 7.22 11.64 1.55
CA TYR A 90 7.69 10.34 1.12
C TYR A 90 7.08 9.28 2.02
N ALA A 91 6.51 8.24 1.43
CA ALA A 91 5.91 7.14 2.17
C ALA A 91 6.20 5.80 1.49
N THR A 92 6.28 4.74 2.28
CA THR A 92 6.36 3.37 1.80
C THR A 92 5.18 2.55 2.29
N SER A 93 4.83 1.52 1.54
CA SER A 93 3.91 0.47 1.97
C SER A 93 4.32 -0.87 1.38
N ALA A 94 3.90 -1.96 2.00
CA ALA A 94 4.15 -3.30 1.53
C ALA A 94 2.84 -4.09 1.43
N ASN A 95 2.73 -4.93 0.40
CA ASN A 95 1.61 -5.84 0.18
C ASN A 95 2.14 -7.28 0.21
N PRO A 96 2.04 -8.00 1.35
CA PRO A 96 2.49 -9.37 1.47
C PRO A 96 1.61 -10.33 0.65
N VAL A 97 2.13 -11.52 0.38
CA VAL A 97 1.41 -12.58 -0.33
C VAL A 97 0.24 -13.07 0.52
N GLY A 98 -0.92 -13.27 -0.10
CA GLY A 98 -2.10 -13.83 0.55
C GLY A 98 -2.98 -12.83 1.30
N VAL A 99 -2.70 -11.52 1.21
CA VAL A 99 -3.57 -10.48 1.78
C VAL A 99 -4.96 -10.51 1.14
N ASP A 100 -5.00 -10.67 -0.17
CA ASP A 100 -6.24 -10.66 -0.96
C ASP A 100 -6.90 -12.06 -1.06
N GLY A 101 -6.36 -13.05 -0.34
CA GLY A 101 -6.86 -14.43 -0.38
C GLY A 101 -8.29 -14.60 0.13
N GLY A 102 -8.83 -13.63 0.85
CA GLY A 102 -10.19 -13.67 1.41
C GLY A 102 -11.29 -13.58 0.35
N ASP A 103 -11.04 -12.97 -0.78
CA ASP A 103 -11.99 -12.88 -1.91
C ASP A 103 -11.77 -13.98 -2.97
N GLY A 104 -10.77 -14.85 -2.76
CA GLY A 104 -10.41 -15.93 -3.67
C GLY A 104 -9.55 -15.50 -4.85
N SER A 105 -9.14 -14.23 -4.92
CA SER A 105 -8.31 -13.69 -6.01
C SER A 105 -6.85 -14.12 -5.88
N GLU A 106 -6.36 -14.33 -4.66
CA GLU A 106 -4.99 -14.75 -4.39
C GLU A 106 -4.92 -15.90 -3.40
N GLY A 107 -4.85 -17.14 -3.91
CA GLY A 107 -4.55 -18.32 -3.09
C GLY A 107 -3.05 -18.44 -2.82
N ILE A 108 -2.67 -18.87 -1.62
CA ILE A 108 -1.27 -19.20 -1.34
C ILE A 108 -0.98 -20.57 -1.95
N THR A 109 -0.04 -20.60 -2.88
CA THR A 109 0.51 -21.86 -3.42
C THR A 109 1.96 -21.98 -3.02
N ALA A 110 2.53 -23.17 -3.05
CA ALA A 110 3.95 -23.33 -2.77
C ALA A 110 4.84 -22.52 -3.73
N ALA A 111 4.36 -22.29 -4.96
CA ALA A 111 5.09 -21.50 -5.96
C ALA A 111 5.16 -20.02 -5.54
N ILE A 112 4.09 -19.45 -4.98
CA ILE A 112 4.04 -18.03 -4.60
C ILE A 112 4.45 -17.77 -3.14
N ASN A 113 4.57 -18.83 -2.32
CA ASN A 113 4.93 -18.71 -0.92
C ASN A 113 6.30 -18.09 -0.68
N ASN A 114 7.23 -18.26 -1.62
CA ASN A 114 8.58 -17.70 -1.52
C ASN A 114 8.71 -16.30 -2.13
N LEU A 115 7.63 -15.74 -2.67
CA LEU A 115 7.66 -14.41 -3.25
C LEU A 115 7.83 -13.36 -2.16
N LYS A 116 8.52 -12.29 -2.53
CA LYS A 116 8.66 -11.11 -1.68
C LYS A 116 7.35 -10.34 -1.63
N PRO A 117 7.08 -9.58 -0.57
CA PRO A 117 6.05 -8.56 -0.59
C PRO A 117 6.26 -7.59 -1.76
N GLU A 118 5.17 -7.15 -2.36
CA GLU A 118 5.23 -6.01 -3.27
C GLU A 118 5.45 -4.76 -2.43
N GLU A 119 6.39 -3.92 -2.86
CA GLU A 119 6.71 -2.68 -2.16
C GLU A 119 6.25 -1.48 -2.98
N VAL A 120 5.64 -0.52 -2.33
CA VAL A 120 5.20 0.73 -2.93
C VAL A 120 5.94 1.89 -2.28
N ARG A 121 6.42 2.84 -3.09
CA ARG A 121 7.01 4.11 -2.66
C ARG A 121 6.22 5.24 -3.31
N THR A 122 5.82 6.21 -2.52
CA THR A 122 5.15 7.41 -3.01
C THR A 122 5.92 8.64 -2.61
N MET A 123 6.17 9.52 -3.56
CA MET A 123 6.73 10.85 -3.38
C MET A 123 5.73 11.86 -3.87
N GLU A 124 5.50 12.90 -3.10
CA GLU A 124 4.55 13.94 -3.44
C GLU A 124 5.12 15.31 -3.05
N LEU A 125 4.93 16.29 -3.92
CA LEU A 125 5.15 17.71 -3.66
C LEU A 125 3.85 18.44 -3.96
N GLY A 126 3.31 19.12 -2.98
CA GLY A 126 2.02 19.77 -3.11
C GLY A 126 1.93 21.11 -2.40
N THR A 127 0.81 21.78 -2.63
CA THR A 127 0.47 23.05 -1.99
C THR A 127 -1.02 23.13 -1.70
N LYS A 128 -1.37 23.82 -0.60
CA LYS A 128 -2.75 24.03 -0.15
C LYS A 128 -2.92 25.48 0.23
N TRP A 129 -4.01 26.09 -0.21
CA TRP A 129 -4.31 27.49 0.02
C TRP A 129 -5.77 27.69 0.38
N ASP A 130 -6.01 28.35 1.51
CA ASP A 130 -7.33 28.80 1.90
C ASP A 130 -7.50 30.25 1.45
N VAL A 131 -8.44 30.50 0.56
CA VAL A 131 -8.70 31.80 -0.05
C VAL A 131 -10.13 32.26 0.22
N LEU A 132 -10.49 33.48 -0.14
CA LEU A 132 -11.80 34.08 0.08
C LEU A 132 -12.20 34.09 1.57
N ASN A 133 -11.27 34.48 2.46
CA ASN A 133 -11.44 34.42 3.92
C ASN A 133 -11.76 33.01 4.41
N ASP A 134 -10.93 32.04 4.01
CA ASP A 134 -11.02 30.61 4.37
C ASP A 134 -12.27 29.90 3.87
N LYS A 135 -13.03 30.51 2.96
CA LYS A 135 -14.24 29.91 2.38
C LYS A 135 -13.95 28.95 1.25
N LEU A 136 -12.79 29.02 0.61
CA LEU A 136 -12.43 28.21 -0.55
C LEU A 136 -11.02 27.64 -0.37
N ASN A 137 -10.91 26.33 -0.38
CA ASN A 137 -9.65 25.58 -0.35
C ASN A 137 -9.22 25.20 -1.77
N LEU A 138 -7.97 25.51 -2.12
CA LEU A 138 -7.32 25.14 -3.37
C LEU A 138 -6.16 24.20 -3.06
N THR A 139 -6.04 23.11 -3.81
CA THR A 139 -4.94 22.18 -3.70
C THR A 139 -4.33 21.90 -5.06
N ALA A 140 -3.01 21.70 -5.07
CA ALA A 140 -2.29 21.20 -6.24
C ALA A 140 -1.16 20.30 -5.77
N ALA A 141 -0.94 19.19 -6.46
CA ALA A 141 0.15 18.27 -6.16
C ALA A 141 0.71 17.64 -7.44
N ILE A 142 1.98 17.29 -7.40
CA ILE A 142 2.61 16.37 -8.33
C ILE A 142 3.11 15.18 -7.52
N PHE A 143 2.93 13.98 -8.07
CA PHE A 143 3.33 12.78 -7.36
C PHE A 143 3.98 11.76 -8.28
N ARG A 144 4.74 10.89 -7.66
CA ARG A 144 5.27 9.67 -8.25
C ARG A 144 5.01 8.50 -7.30
N THR A 145 4.41 7.44 -7.82
CA THR A 145 4.25 6.16 -7.13
C THR A 145 5.00 5.10 -7.91
N GLU A 146 5.90 4.39 -7.24
CA GLU A 146 6.65 3.26 -7.79
C GLU A 146 6.27 2.00 -7.01
N LYS A 147 5.95 0.94 -7.72
CA LYS A 147 5.66 -0.38 -7.16
C LYS A 147 6.70 -1.34 -7.70
N THR A 148 7.44 -1.97 -6.80
CA THR A 148 8.48 -2.96 -7.10
C THR A 148 8.08 -4.34 -6.60
N ASN A 149 8.80 -5.38 -7.01
CA ASN A 149 8.46 -6.77 -6.72
C ASN A 149 7.05 -7.15 -7.20
N THR A 150 6.53 -6.48 -8.23
CA THR A 150 5.18 -6.78 -8.75
C THR A 150 5.14 -8.22 -9.23
N ARG A 151 4.11 -8.92 -8.82
CA ARG A 151 3.90 -10.32 -9.19
C ARG A 151 3.38 -10.38 -10.60
N ALA A 152 4.01 -11.20 -11.42
CA ALA A 152 3.58 -11.48 -12.78
C ALA A 152 3.63 -12.99 -13.02
N THR A 153 2.59 -13.51 -13.68
CA THR A 153 2.54 -14.91 -14.09
C THR A 153 2.97 -15.01 -15.54
N GLY A 154 4.03 -15.77 -15.79
CA GLY A 154 4.52 -16.05 -17.13
C GLY A 154 3.63 -17.02 -17.90
N ASP A 155 3.92 -17.17 -19.20
CA ASP A 155 3.19 -18.10 -20.09
C ASP A 155 3.32 -19.56 -19.66
N ASP A 156 4.35 -19.87 -18.90
CA ASP A 156 4.59 -21.19 -18.29
C ASP A 156 3.76 -21.44 -17.01
N GLY A 157 2.94 -20.45 -16.59
CA GLY A 157 2.14 -20.51 -15.38
C GLY A 157 2.93 -20.25 -14.08
N THR A 158 4.22 -19.92 -14.15
CA THR A 158 5.00 -19.55 -12.97
C THR A 158 4.78 -18.08 -12.60
N THR A 159 4.58 -17.83 -11.32
CA THR A 159 4.46 -16.46 -10.77
C THR A 159 5.78 -16.06 -10.13
N SER A 160 6.27 -14.88 -10.45
CA SER A 160 7.54 -14.34 -9.96
C SER A 160 7.48 -12.83 -9.70
N ASN A 161 8.39 -12.32 -8.85
CA ASN A 161 8.53 -10.88 -8.59
C ASN A 161 9.45 -10.24 -9.62
N ILE A 162 8.96 -9.98 -10.81
CA ILE A 162 9.78 -9.47 -11.95
C ILE A 162 9.36 -8.09 -12.43
N GLY A 163 8.28 -7.53 -11.91
CA GLY A 163 7.70 -6.31 -12.42
C GLY A 163 8.06 -5.07 -11.59
N GLU A 164 8.17 -3.96 -12.30
CA GLU A 164 8.12 -2.61 -11.76
C GLU A 164 6.98 -1.85 -12.45
N THR A 165 6.27 -1.05 -11.66
CA THR A 165 5.25 -0.14 -12.20
C THR A 165 5.50 1.24 -11.64
N ARG A 166 5.41 2.27 -12.48
CA ARG A 166 5.53 3.66 -12.10
C ARG A 166 4.34 4.46 -12.61
N VAL A 167 3.82 5.30 -11.74
CA VAL A 167 2.78 6.27 -12.08
C VAL A 167 3.27 7.65 -11.66
N ASP A 168 3.31 8.57 -12.62
CA ASP A 168 3.56 10.00 -12.39
C ASP A 168 2.24 10.73 -12.64
N GLY A 169 1.86 11.65 -11.75
CA GLY A 169 0.59 12.35 -11.87
C GLY A 169 0.62 13.78 -11.35
N ILE A 170 -0.43 14.50 -11.71
CA ILE A 170 -0.73 15.85 -11.22
C ILE A 170 -2.16 15.82 -10.70
N GLU A 171 -2.37 16.36 -9.52
CA GLU A 171 -3.69 16.51 -8.90
C GLU A 171 -3.98 17.98 -8.67
N LEU A 172 -5.21 18.38 -8.96
CA LEU A 172 -5.73 19.72 -8.69
C LEU A 172 -7.07 19.57 -7.98
N GLY A 173 -7.31 20.34 -6.95
CA GLY A 173 -8.55 20.30 -6.21
C GLY A 173 -9.05 21.68 -5.84
N VAL A 174 -10.36 21.84 -5.83
CA VAL A 174 -11.06 23.02 -5.34
C VAL A 174 -12.26 22.58 -4.52
N ASN A 175 -12.39 23.12 -3.31
CA ASN A 175 -13.50 22.78 -2.43
C ASN A 175 -13.88 23.99 -1.56
N GLY A 176 -15.16 24.31 -1.48
CA GLY A 176 -15.68 25.36 -0.63
C GLY A 176 -16.71 26.25 -1.28
N ASN A 177 -16.83 27.48 -0.77
CA ASN A 177 -17.82 28.45 -1.20
C ASN A 177 -17.18 29.61 -1.98
N ILE A 178 -17.58 29.81 -3.22
CA ILE A 178 -17.17 30.98 -4.03
C ILE A 178 -17.97 32.20 -3.60
N THR A 179 -19.24 31.99 -3.27
CA THR A 179 -20.13 33.02 -2.69
C THR A 179 -20.97 32.38 -1.59
N ASP A 180 -21.74 33.18 -0.83
CA ASP A 180 -22.65 32.66 0.21
C ASP A 180 -23.76 31.74 -0.35
N LYS A 181 -23.95 31.71 -1.65
CA LYS A 181 -24.99 30.93 -2.34
C LYS A 181 -24.44 29.89 -3.32
N TRP A 182 -23.12 29.87 -3.56
CA TRP A 182 -22.51 29.00 -4.53
C TRP A 182 -21.30 28.28 -3.94
N ALA A 183 -21.43 26.97 -3.79
CA ALA A 183 -20.39 26.04 -3.38
C ALA A 183 -19.84 25.27 -4.60
N VAL A 184 -18.55 24.94 -4.55
CA VAL A 184 -17.85 24.11 -5.55
C VAL A 184 -17.11 23.00 -4.85
N SER A 185 -17.09 21.81 -5.47
CA SER A 185 -16.21 20.70 -5.10
C SER A 185 -15.83 19.99 -6.40
N ALA A 186 -14.54 20.01 -6.75
CA ALA A 186 -14.00 19.37 -7.94
C ALA A 186 -12.55 18.95 -7.72
N GLY A 187 -12.13 17.91 -8.46
CA GLY A 187 -10.78 17.42 -8.51
C GLY A 187 -10.51 16.74 -9.85
#